data_d8ffc2dc3e7a8bd66843d3dc1bed8081
#
_entry.id   d8ffc2dc3e7a8bd66843d3dc1bed8081
#
_cell.length_a   1.000
_cell.length_b   1.000
_cell.length_c   1.000
_cell.angle_alpha   90.00
_cell.angle_beta   90.00
_cell.angle_gamma   90.00
#
_symmetry.space_group_name_H-M   'P 1'
#
loop_
_entity.id
_entity.type
_entity.pdbx_description
1 polymer ?
#
loop_
_entity_poly.entity_id
_entity_poly.type
_entity_poly.pdbx_seq_one_letter_code
_entity_poly.pdbx_strand_id
1 'polypeptide(L)'
;MQSASPPALKERLRREMLARRDALDGEFRDEAARRIVRSALGFPDLKDVTPVGAYWPIRSEVDPRPLMEALIERGQDVALSQILHPHLSWRLWQLGDVLVKGGFGVREPGPDAPEVFPKALIVPLVAFDRRGGRIGYGKGHFDRAIAALETQHPVLTIGLAYAVQEIDEVPVESHDRLLDVIITEAELIRTVS
;
A
#
# COMPACT_ATOMS: atom_id res chain seq x y z
N MET A 1 18.13 -31.07 4.40
CA MET A 1 17.96 -29.78 3.73
C MET A 1 17.61 -28.77 4.82
N GLN A 2 18.48 -27.79 5.09
CA GLN A 2 18.16 -26.75 6.07
C GLN A 2 17.09 -25.86 5.47
N SER A 3 15.96 -25.71 6.13
CA SER A 3 14.95 -24.73 5.75
C SER A 3 15.56 -23.34 5.88
N ALA A 4 15.42 -22.52 4.84
CA ALA A 4 15.88 -21.14 4.87
C ALA A 4 15.18 -20.39 6.02
N SER A 5 15.92 -19.52 6.73
CA SER A 5 15.31 -18.66 7.76
C SER A 5 14.26 -17.74 7.16
N PRO A 6 13.20 -17.33 7.92
CA PRO A 6 12.16 -16.46 7.42
C PRO A 6 12.67 -15.19 6.69
N PRO A 7 13.69 -14.47 7.20
CA PRO A 7 14.27 -13.33 6.48
C PRO A 7 14.90 -13.69 5.14
N ALA A 8 15.63 -14.80 5.06
CA ALA A 8 16.25 -15.25 3.81
C ALA A 8 15.20 -15.68 2.78
N LEU A 9 14.13 -16.30 3.23
CA LEU A 9 13.00 -16.67 2.39
C LEU A 9 12.25 -15.42 1.87
N LYS A 10 11.96 -14.44 2.75
CA LYS A 10 11.37 -13.17 2.35
C LYS A 10 12.21 -12.46 1.28
N GLU A 11 13.55 -12.45 1.43
CA GLU A 11 14.44 -11.80 0.46
C GLU A 11 14.42 -12.48 -0.92
N ARG A 12 14.40 -13.82 -0.94
CA ARG A 12 14.27 -14.58 -2.19
C ARG A 12 12.94 -14.30 -2.87
N LEU A 13 11.82 -14.40 -2.15
CA LEU A 13 10.49 -14.13 -2.66
C LEU A 13 10.37 -12.69 -3.17
N ARG A 14 10.93 -11.73 -2.45
CA ARG A 14 10.95 -10.32 -2.87
C ARG A 14 11.60 -10.15 -4.24
N ARG A 15 12.77 -10.72 -4.45
CA ARG A 15 13.48 -10.64 -5.75
C ARG A 15 12.68 -11.27 -6.88
N GLU A 16 12.13 -12.45 -6.63
CA GLU A 16 11.33 -13.19 -7.61
C GLU A 16 10.08 -12.39 -8.01
N MET A 17 9.34 -11.90 -7.03
CA MET A 17 8.07 -11.21 -7.27
C MET A 17 8.27 -9.81 -7.85
N LEU A 18 9.36 -9.11 -7.50
CA LEU A 18 9.74 -7.88 -8.18
C LEU A 18 10.03 -8.15 -9.66
N ALA A 19 10.76 -9.20 -9.98
CA ALA A 19 11.04 -9.56 -11.38
C ALA A 19 9.76 -9.86 -12.17
N ARG A 20 8.80 -10.60 -11.57
CA ARG A 20 7.50 -10.88 -12.20
C ARG A 20 6.69 -9.59 -12.42
N ARG A 21 6.64 -8.72 -11.43
CA ARG A 21 5.93 -7.43 -11.53
C ARG A 21 6.58 -6.51 -12.55
N ASP A 22 7.90 -6.42 -12.58
CA ASP A 22 8.65 -5.57 -13.51
C ASP A 22 8.53 -6.05 -14.97
N ALA A 23 8.23 -7.35 -15.18
CA ALA A 23 7.99 -7.92 -16.50
C ALA A 23 6.60 -7.60 -17.09
N LEU A 24 5.67 -7.08 -16.29
CA LEU A 24 4.37 -6.62 -16.79
C LEU A 24 4.57 -5.42 -17.71
N ASP A 25 3.96 -5.47 -18.90
CA ASP A 25 4.01 -4.34 -19.83
C ASP A 25 3.20 -3.13 -19.32
N GLY A 26 3.47 -1.96 -19.94
CA GLY A 26 2.85 -0.70 -19.50
C GLY A 26 1.34 -0.68 -19.73
N GLU A 27 0.86 -1.18 -20.86
CA GLU A 27 -0.56 -1.19 -21.21
C GLU A 27 -1.36 -2.07 -20.24
N PHE A 28 -0.84 -3.26 -19.94
CA PHE A 28 -1.44 -4.12 -18.93
C PHE A 28 -1.51 -3.42 -17.57
N ARG A 29 -0.41 -2.78 -17.11
CA ARG A 29 -0.40 -2.09 -15.81
C ARG A 29 -1.41 -0.96 -15.74
N ASP A 30 -1.57 -0.19 -16.81
CA ASP A 30 -2.53 0.91 -16.88
C ASP A 30 -3.98 0.39 -16.82
N GLU A 31 -4.29 -0.69 -17.55
CA GLU A 31 -5.63 -1.30 -17.49
C GLU A 31 -5.90 -1.95 -16.13
N ALA A 32 -4.91 -2.66 -15.58
CA ALA A 32 -5.01 -3.25 -14.25
C ALA A 32 -5.25 -2.18 -13.18
N ALA A 33 -4.51 -1.06 -13.21
CA ALA A 33 -4.72 0.06 -12.30
C ALA A 33 -6.15 0.61 -12.38
N ARG A 34 -6.70 0.79 -13.59
CA ARG A 34 -8.10 1.23 -13.78
C ARG A 34 -9.12 0.26 -13.15
N ARG A 35 -8.90 -1.06 -13.28
CA ARG A 35 -9.76 -2.07 -12.66
C ARG A 35 -9.66 -2.05 -11.14
N ILE A 36 -8.44 -1.97 -10.60
CA ILE A 36 -8.17 -1.88 -9.17
C ILE A 36 -8.86 -0.64 -8.58
N VAL A 37 -8.70 0.53 -9.20
CA VAL A 37 -9.35 1.78 -8.78
C VAL A 37 -10.88 1.62 -8.74
N ARG A 38 -11.46 1.05 -9.80
CA ARG A 38 -12.92 0.80 -9.87
C ARG A 38 -13.39 -0.10 -8.74
N SER A 39 -12.66 -1.18 -8.46
CA SER A 39 -12.95 -2.11 -7.37
C SER A 39 -12.83 -1.42 -6.01
N ALA A 40 -11.78 -0.63 -5.78
CA ALA A 40 -11.58 0.11 -4.54
C ALA A 40 -12.69 1.15 -4.30
N LEU A 41 -13.09 1.88 -5.34
CA LEU A 41 -14.17 2.87 -5.26
C LEU A 41 -15.56 2.23 -5.04
N GLY A 42 -15.73 0.96 -5.43
CA GLY A 42 -16.92 0.16 -5.16
C GLY A 42 -16.91 -0.53 -3.80
N PHE A 43 -15.80 -0.47 -3.05
CA PHE A 43 -15.67 -1.13 -1.76
C PHE A 43 -16.40 -0.34 -0.66
N PRO A 44 -17.49 -0.91 -0.06
CA PRO A 44 -18.34 -0.14 0.85
C PRO A 44 -17.61 0.37 2.08
N ASP A 45 -16.68 -0.42 2.63
CA ASP A 45 -15.98 -0.09 3.86
C ASP A 45 -14.98 1.09 3.69
N LEU A 46 -14.63 1.43 2.44
CA LEU A 46 -13.80 2.61 2.14
C LEU A 46 -14.63 3.88 1.90
N LYS A 47 -15.96 3.75 1.64
CA LYS A 47 -16.80 4.82 1.11
C LYS A 47 -16.78 6.11 1.94
N ASP A 48 -16.90 5.97 3.26
CA ASP A 48 -17.06 7.12 4.17
C ASP A 48 -15.86 7.25 5.14
N VAL A 49 -14.78 6.53 4.87
CA VAL A 49 -13.58 6.58 5.71
C VAL A 49 -12.69 7.75 5.31
N THR A 50 -12.35 8.59 6.28
CA THR A 50 -11.47 9.75 6.08
C THR A 50 -10.71 10.08 7.37
N PRO A 51 -9.43 10.53 7.31
CA PRO A 51 -8.57 10.60 6.13
C PRO A 51 -8.10 9.22 5.61
N VAL A 52 -7.82 9.15 4.30
CA VAL A 52 -7.23 7.98 3.66
C VAL A 52 -5.75 8.25 3.39
N GLY A 53 -4.87 7.45 3.98
CA GLY A 53 -3.44 7.52 3.72
C GLY A 53 -3.06 6.67 2.50
N ALA A 54 -2.20 7.21 1.64
CA ALA A 54 -1.73 6.52 0.45
C ALA A 54 -0.22 6.70 0.24
N TYR A 55 0.32 5.92 -0.67
CA TYR A 55 1.72 6.02 -1.07
C TYR A 55 1.86 6.73 -2.43
N TRP A 56 3.02 7.33 -2.69
CA TRP A 56 3.38 7.73 -4.04
C TRP A 56 4.10 6.56 -4.73
N PRO A 57 3.63 6.11 -5.91
CA PRO A 57 4.13 4.88 -6.52
C PRO A 57 5.59 4.99 -6.95
N ILE A 58 6.33 3.92 -6.77
CA ILE A 58 7.71 3.78 -7.26
C ILE A 58 7.81 2.58 -8.20
N ARG A 59 8.68 2.69 -9.21
CA ARG A 59 8.93 1.62 -10.20
C ARG A 59 7.63 1.12 -10.83
N SER A 60 7.40 -0.19 -10.74
CA SER A 60 6.26 -0.91 -11.31
C SER A 60 5.11 -1.15 -10.31
N GLU A 61 5.03 -0.39 -9.23
CA GLU A 61 3.88 -0.49 -8.29
C GLU A 61 2.56 -0.16 -8.99
N VAL A 62 1.47 -0.70 -8.45
CA VAL A 62 0.13 -0.23 -8.83
C VAL A 62 0.05 1.26 -8.55
N ASP A 63 -0.40 2.03 -9.52
CA ASP A 63 -0.55 3.48 -9.38
C ASP A 63 -1.83 3.83 -8.60
N PRO A 64 -1.72 4.34 -7.36
CA PRO A 64 -2.87 4.71 -6.55
C PRO A 64 -3.40 6.12 -6.87
N ARG A 65 -2.70 6.91 -7.70
CA ARG A 65 -3.06 8.33 -7.94
C ARG A 65 -4.48 8.52 -8.46
N PRO A 66 -4.97 7.74 -9.44
CA PRO A 66 -6.35 7.89 -9.89
C PRO A 66 -7.38 7.56 -8.80
N LEU A 67 -7.05 6.63 -7.86
CA LEU A 67 -7.89 6.37 -6.69
C LEU A 67 -7.90 7.57 -5.75
N MET A 68 -6.72 8.12 -5.45
CA MET A 68 -6.58 9.28 -4.57
C MET A 68 -7.37 10.48 -5.10
N GLU A 69 -7.28 10.76 -6.40
CA GLU A 69 -8.03 11.82 -7.09
C GLU A 69 -9.54 11.61 -6.94
N ALA A 70 -10.02 10.41 -7.21
CA ALA A 70 -11.44 10.10 -7.09
C ALA A 70 -11.96 10.14 -5.65
N LEU A 71 -11.14 9.81 -4.64
CA LEU A 71 -11.48 9.96 -3.23
C LEU A 71 -11.63 11.44 -2.85
N ILE A 72 -10.72 12.31 -3.32
CA ILE A 72 -10.81 13.76 -3.12
C ILE A 72 -12.08 14.32 -3.78
N GLU A 73 -12.39 13.91 -5.01
CA GLU A 73 -13.61 14.32 -5.72
C GLU A 73 -14.89 13.89 -4.97
N ARG A 74 -14.83 12.82 -4.18
CA ARG A 74 -15.92 12.38 -3.30
C ARG A 74 -15.98 13.13 -1.97
N GLY A 75 -15.06 14.06 -1.73
CA GLY A 75 -14.98 14.85 -0.49
C GLY A 75 -14.24 14.16 0.66
N GLN A 76 -13.48 13.10 0.38
CA GLN A 76 -12.63 12.46 1.39
C GLN A 76 -11.26 13.15 1.45
N ASP A 77 -10.74 13.33 2.65
CA ASP A 77 -9.36 13.77 2.82
C ASP A 77 -8.38 12.65 2.44
N VAL A 78 -7.39 12.99 1.64
CA VAL A 78 -6.31 12.07 1.25
C VAL A 78 -5.00 12.60 1.81
N ALA A 79 -4.17 11.71 2.31
CA ALA A 79 -2.85 12.03 2.81
C ALA A 79 -1.79 11.15 2.16
N LEU A 80 -0.63 11.73 1.88
CA LEU A 80 0.53 11.00 1.40
C LEU A 80 1.50 10.71 2.54
N SER A 81 2.14 9.55 2.47
CA SER A 81 3.19 9.18 3.41
C SER A 81 4.42 10.09 3.22
N GLN A 82 4.96 10.57 4.33
CA GLN A 82 6.26 11.24 4.43
C GLN A 82 7.19 10.38 5.27
N ILE A 83 8.42 10.17 4.78
CA ILE A 83 9.41 9.34 5.48
C ILE A 83 10.18 10.18 6.49
N LEU A 84 9.87 9.98 7.76
CA LEU A 84 10.59 10.53 8.91
C LEU A 84 11.30 9.38 9.64
N HIS A 85 12.45 8.97 9.13
CA HIS A 85 13.17 7.79 9.63
C HIS A 85 13.21 7.66 11.17
N PRO A 86 12.81 6.51 11.75
CA PRO A 86 12.36 5.26 11.12
C PRO A 86 10.85 5.18 10.87
N HIS A 87 10.11 6.26 11.07
CA HIS A 87 8.65 6.32 11.02
C HIS A 87 8.13 6.87 9.70
N LEU A 88 6.83 6.65 9.46
CA LEU A 88 6.05 7.40 8.48
C LEU A 88 5.15 8.38 9.24
N SER A 89 5.02 9.59 8.72
CA SER A 89 3.92 10.50 9.01
C SER A 89 3.01 10.64 7.79
N TRP A 90 1.85 11.20 7.96
CA TRP A 90 0.86 11.37 6.90
C TRP A 90 0.50 12.84 6.80
N ARG A 91 0.65 13.41 5.61
CA ARG A 91 0.37 14.80 5.34
C ARG A 91 -0.76 14.95 4.35
N LEU A 92 -1.73 15.83 4.64
CA LEU A 92 -2.80 16.13 3.70
C LEU A 92 -2.24 16.48 2.33
N TRP A 93 -2.89 15.96 1.31
CA TRP A 93 -2.59 16.23 -0.07
C TRP A 93 -3.86 16.59 -0.84
N GLN A 94 -3.77 17.64 -1.66
CA GLN A 94 -4.84 18.11 -2.54
C GLN A 94 -4.37 18.06 -3.99
N LEU A 95 -5.32 17.97 -4.91
CA LEU A 95 -5.00 18.05 -6.34
C LEU A 95 -4.32 19.38 -6.67
N GLY A 96 -3.17 19.28 -7.32
CA GLY A 96 -2.37 20.45 -7.67
C GLY A 96 -1.31 20.86 -6.66
N ASP A 97 -1.25 20.26 -5.49
CA ASP A 97 -0.20 20.54 -4.51
C ASP A 97 1.18 20.19 -5.07
N VAL A 98 2.14 21.06 -4.76
CA VAL A 98 3.53 20.84 -5.16
C VAL A 98 4.17 19.81 -4.22
N LEU A 99 4.55 18.69 -4.81
CA LEU A 99 5.27 17.63 -4.09
C LEU A 99 6.78 17.87 -4.16
N VAL A 100 7.45 17.70 -3.04
CA VAL A 100 8.90 17.77 -2.93
C VAL A 100 9.53 16.38 -3.06
N LYS A 101 10.82 16.31 -3.34
CA LYS A 101 11.56 15.04 -3.37
C LYS A 101 11.91 14.63 -1.94
N GLY A 102 11.28 13.55 -1.49
CA GLY A 102 11.54 12.96 -0.18
C GLY A 102 12.57 11.83 -0.21
N GLY A 103 12.54 11.00 0.83
CA GLY A 103 13.42 9.86 0.96
C GLY A 103 13.21 8.80 -0.14
N PHE A 104 14.27 8.11 -0.53
CA PHE A 104 14.26 7.06 -1.58
C PHE A 104 13.73 7.51 -2.96
N GLY A 105 13.68 8.83 -3.22
CA GLY A 105 13.17 9.38 -4.46
C GLY A 105 11.64 9.43 -4.57
N VAL A 106 10.93 9.11 -3.49
CA VAL A 106 9.47 9.26 -3.38
C VAL A 106 9.11 10.75 -3.39
N ARG A 107 7.97 11.09 -3.96
CA ARG A 107 7.42 12.43 -3.86
C ARG A 107 6.55 12.53 -2.61
N GLU A 108 6.72 13.59 -1.86
CA GLU A 108 6.08 13.83 -0.57
C GLU A 108 5.45 15.22 -0.54
N PRO A 109 4.37 15.44 0.23
CA PRO A 109 3.88 16.79 0.50
C PRO A 109 4.95 17.66 1.16
N GLY A 110 4.88 18.96 0.94
CA GLY A 110 5.79 19.91 1.57
C GLY A 110 5.68 19.91 3.11
N PRO A 111 6.68 20.47 3.82
CA PRO A 111 6.72 20.45 5.28
C PRO A 111 5.56 21.22 5.94
N ASP A 112 4.96 22.16 5.22
CA ASP A 112 3.82 22.96 5.70
C ASP A 112 2.47 22.26 5.53
N ALA A 113 2.40 21.12 4.83
CA ALA A 113 1.17 20.37 4.69
C ALA A 113 0.72 19.81 6.05
N PRO A 114 -0.58 19.92 6.42
CA PRO A 114 -1.07 19.47 7.71
C PRO A 114 -0.81 17.99 7.95
N GLU A 115 -0.37 17.63 9.15
CA GLU A 115 -0.25 16.24 9.58
C GLU A 115 -1.63 15.71 9.98
N VAL A 116 -1.91 14.46 9.59
CA VAL A 116 -3.17 13.79 9.90
C VAL A 116 -2.92 12.33 10.27
N PHE A 117 -3.94 11.70 10.87
CA PHE A 117 -3.91 10.29 11.30
C PHE A 117 -4.94 9.49 10.49
N PRO A 118 -4.54 8.82 9.40
CA PRO A 118 -5.45 8.12 8.51
C PRO A 118 -6.23 7.00 9.21
N LYS A 119 -7.51 6.86 8.87
CA LYS A 119 -8.38 5.77 9.31
C LYS A 119 -8.43 4.61 8.30
N ALA A 120 -7.95 4.84 7.08
CA ALA A 120 -7.66 3.81 6.10
C ALA A 120 -6.29 4.03 5.50
N LEU A 121 -5.60 2.95 5.16
CA LEU A 121 -4.30 2.99 4.49
C LEU A 121 -4.34 2.18 3.20
N ILE A 122 -3.94 2.83 2.12
CA ILE A 122 -3.59 2.18 0.86
C ILE A 122 -2.12 1.78 0.95
N VAL A 123 -1.85 0.48 0.92
CA VAL A 123 -0.54 -0.10 1.27
C VAL A 123 0.12 -0.69 0.02
N PRO A 124 1.37 -0.29 -0.31
CA PRO A 124 2.13 -0.91 -1.38
C PRO A 124 2.69 -2.26 -0.91
N LEU A 125 2.85 -3.18 -1.86
CA LEU A 125 3.42 -4.50 -1.56
C LEU A 125 4.14 -5.10 -2.79
N VAL A 126 5.03 -6.05 -2.51
CA VAL A 126 5.77 -6.80 -3.53
C VAL A 126 5.14 -8.18 -3.75
N ALA A 127 4.68 -8.81 -2.68
CA ALA A 127 3.95 -10.09 -2.71
C ALA A 127 2.92 -10.13 -1.61
N PHE A 128 1.91 -10.97 -1.77
CA PHE A 128 0.86 -11.19 -0.77
C PHE A 128 0.35 -12.62 -0.78
N ASP A 129 -0.33 -13.01 0.29
CA ASP A 129 -1.15 -14.21 0.35
C ASP A 129 -2.60 -13.86 0.75
N ARG A 130 -3.52 -14.80 0.58
CA ARG A 130 -4.96 -14.60 0.85
C ARG A 130 -5.32 -14.44 2.32
N ARG A 131 -4.35 -14.62 3.23
CA ARG A 131 -4.50 -14.39 4.68
C ARG A 131 -4.14 -12.96 5.08
N GLY A 132 -3.77 -12.10 4.13
CA GLY A 132 -3.35 -10.73 4.39
C GLY A 132 -1.86 -10.56 4.64
N GLY A 133 -1.09 -11.64 4.61
CA GLY A 133 0.36 -11.58 4.68
C GLY A 133 0.92 -10.82 3.48
N ARG A 134 1.93 -9.95 3.73
CA ARG A 134 2.57 -9.20 2.65
C ARG A 134 4.09 -9.14 2.79
N ILE A 135 4.75 -9.06 1.65
CA ILE A 135 6.16 -8.73 1.54
C ILE A 135 6.27 -7.32 0.94
N GLY A 136 6.91 -6.41 1.67
CA GLY A 136 7.28 -5.08 1.18
C GLY A 136 8.77 -5.02 0.80
N TYR A 137 9.33 -3.80 0.72
CA TYR A 137 10.74 -3.58 0.40
C TYR A 137 11.74 -3.87 1.54
N GLY A 138 11.25 -4.39 2.68
CA GLY A 138 12.10 -4.85 3.79
C GLY A 138 12.52 -3.78 4.80
N LYS A 139 11.89 -2.61 4.78
CA LYS A 139 12.16 -1.53 5.76
C LYS A 139 11.18 -1.51 6.93
N GLY A 140 10.07 -2.23 6.85
CA GLY A 140 9.03 -2.30 7.89
C GLY A 140 8.34 -0.96 8.20
N HIS A 141 8.41 0.02 7.29
CA HIS A 141 7.82 1.35 7.51
C HIS A 141 6.30 1.26 7.70
N PHE A 142 5.61 0.51 6.84
CA PHE A 142 4.15 0.38 6.93
C PHE A 142 3.72 -0.44 8.15
N ASP A 143 4.47 -1.49 8.53
CA ASP A 143 4.15 -2.27 9.74
C ASP A 143 4.19 -1.40 11.00
N ARG A 144 5.22 -0.59 11.13
CA ARG A 144 5.33 0.36 12.25
C ARG A 144 4.27 1.47 12.19
N ALA A 145 3.96 1.97 10.99
CA ALA A 145 2.95 3.01 10.83
C ALA A 145 1.54 2.50 11.17
N ILE A 146 1.18 1.31 10.70
CA ILE A 146 -0.09 0.65 11.03
C ILE A 146 -0.16 0.44 12.54
N ALA A 147 0.86 -0.17 13.14
CA ALA A 147 0.91 -0.40 14.58
C ALA A 147 0.75 0.90 15.41
N ALA A 148 1.39 1.98 14.98
CA ALA A 148 1.28 3.28 15.65
C ALA A 148 -0.13 3.88 15.54
N LEU A 149 -0.77 3.81 14.38
CA LEU A 149 -2.14 4.29 14.19
C LEU A 149 -3.16 3.47 14.97
N GLU A 150 -2.99 2.14 15.00
CA GLU A 150 -3.87 1.21 15.75
C GLU A 150 -3.87 1.46 17.25
N THR A 151 -2.85 2.13 17.80
CA THR A 151 -2.88 2.58 19.21
C THR A 151 -3.88 3.70 19.48
N GLN A 152 -4.33 4.39 18.42
CA GLN A 152 -5.20 5.56 18.54
C GLN A 152 -6.64 5.24 18.09
N HIS A 153 -6.81 4.45 17.04
CA HIS A 153 -8.11 4.07 16.44
C HIS A 153 -7.95 2.85 15.52
N PRO A 154 -9.03 2.13 15.21
CA PRO A 154 -9.00 1.11 14.15
C PRO A 154 -8.59 1.70 12.81
N VAL A 155 -7.80 0.95 12.05
CA VAL A 155 -7.29 1.36 10.73
C VAL A 155 -7.65 0.29 9.71
N LEU A 156 -8.38 0.67 8.67
CA LEU A 156 -8.65 -0.21 7.53
C LEU A 156 -7.41 -0.27 6.62
N THR A 157 -6.85 -1.46 6.42
CA THR A 157 -5.65 -1.64 5.61
C THR A 157 -5.96 -2.34 4.28
N ILE A 158 -5.68 -1.65 3.17
CA ILE A 158 -5.99 -2.10 1.81
C ILE A 158 -4.71 -2.20 0.99
N GLY A 159 -4.31 -3.40 0.62
CA GLY A 159 -3.20 -3.63 -0.30
C GLY A 159 -3.63 -3.48 -1.76
N LEU A 160 -2.87 -2.75 -2.56
CA LEU A 160 -3.03 -2.75 -4.01
C LEU A 160 -1.92 -3.58 -4.65
N ALA A 161 -2.30 -4.54 -5.47
CA ALA A 161 -1.38 -5.47 -6.10
C ALA A 161 -1.88 -5.91 -7.49
N TYR A 162 -0.97 -6.40 -8.32
CA TYR A 162 -1.35 -7.20 -9.48
C TYR A 162 -1.53 -8.66 -9.06
N ALA A 163 -2.46 -9.38 -9.67
CA ALA A 163 -2.73 -10.79 -9.34
C ALA A 163 -1.46 -11.66 -9.42
N VAL A 164 -0.52 -11.34 -10.32
CA VAL A 164 0.77 -12.05 -10.44
C VAL A 164 1.63 -11.98 -9.18
N GLN A 165 1.32 -11.08 -8.24
CA GLN A 165 2.03 -10.91 -6.97
C GLN A 165 1.51 -11.83 -5.86
N GLU A 166 0.47 -12.63 -6.14
CA GLU A 166 -0.04 -13.63 -5.20
C GLU A 166 0.95 -14.80 -5.07
N ILE A 167 1.17 -15.24 -3.84
CA ILE A 167 1.92 -16.44 -3.50
C ILE A 167 1.12 -17.29 -2.51
N ASP A 168 1.44 -18.59 -2.41
CA ASP A 168 0.70 -19.51 -1.54
C ASP A 168 0.76 -19.10 -0.07
N GLU A 169 1.94 -18.70 0.41
CA GLU A 169 2.16 -18.33 1.80
C GLU A 169 3.29 -17.31 1.97
N VAL A 170 2.97 -16.21 2.64
CA VAL A 170 3.96 -15.23 3.11
C VAL A 170 4.52 -15.69 4.45
N PRO A 171 5.83 -15.79 4.61
CA PRO A 171 6.45 -16.06 5.92
C PRO A 171 6.27 -14.84 6.84
N VAL A 172 5.25 -14.90 7.70
CA VAL A 172 4.88 -13.80 8.62
C VAL A 172 5.68 -13.91 9.91
N GLU A 173 6.15 -12.78 10.43
CA GLU A 173 6.79 -12.63 11.73
C GLU A 173 5.88 -11.85 12.69
N SER A 174 6.13 -11.90 13.99
CA SER A 174 5.26 -11.33 15.02
C SER A 174 5.05 -9.82 14.92
N HIS A 175 5.95 -9.12 14.27
CA HIS A 175 5.86 -7.66 14.05
C HIS A 175 5.20 -7.27 12.72
N ASP A 176 4.96 -8.23 11.82
CA ASP A 176 4.25 -7.98 10.56
C ASP A 176 2.76 -7.74 10.83
N ARG A 177 2.19 -6.77 10.12
CA ARG A 177 0.76 -6.47 10.17
C ARG A 177 0.07 -7.06 8.96
N LEU A 178 -0.96 -7.87 9.19
CA LEU A 178 -1.80 -8.40 8.13
C LEU A 178 -2.66 -7.29 7.55
N LEU A 179 -2.98 -7.39 6.26
CA LEU A 179 -3.92 -6.50 5.60
C LEU A 179 -5.35 -7.02 5.75
N ASP A 180 -6.34 -6.12 5.88
CA ASP A 180 -7.77 -6.48 5.93
C ASP A 180 -8.32 -6.82 4.55
N VAL A 181 -7.78 -6.16 3.52
CA VAL A 181 -8.24 -6.33 2.14
C VAL A 181 -7.06 -6.23 1.18
N ILE A 182 -7.09 -7.04 0.13
CA ILE A 182 -6.19 -6.92 -1.01
C ILE A 182 -7.03 -6.78 -2.27
N ILE A 183 -6.71 -5.78 -3.08
CA ILE A 183 -7.42 -5.51 -4.34
C ILE A 183 -6.45 -5.69 -5.50
N THR A 184 -6.81 -6.60 -6.40
CA THR A 184 -6.10 -6.85 -7.65
C THR A 184 -6.98 -6.48 -8.84
N GLU A 185 -6.43 -6.54 -10.05
CA GLU A 185 -7.20 -6.37 -11.29
C GLU A 185 -8.20 -7.52 -11.53
N ALA A 186 -8.02 -8.64 -10.85
CA ALA A 186 -8.87 -9.82 -10.98
C ALA A 186 -10.00 -9.85 -9.94
N GLU A 187 -9.71 -9.49 -8.68
CA GLU A 187 -10.66 -9.62 -7.58
C GLU A 187 -10.33 -8.72 -6.38
N LEU A 188 -11.31 -8.59 -5.49
CA LEU A 188 -11.16 -8.04 -4.15
C LEU A 188 -11.14 -9.21 -3.15
N ILE A 189 -10.06 -9.35 -2.39
CA ILE A 189 -9.85 -10.40 -1.41
C ILE A 189 -10.01 -9.80 -0.02
N ARG A 190 -11.08 -10.19 0.70
CA ARG A 190 -11.17 -9.94 2.14
C ARG A 190 -10.35 -11.00 2.86
N THR A 191 -9.40 -10.57 3.66
CA THR A 191 -8.59 -11.50 4.43
C THR A 191 -9.38 -11.98 5.65
N VAL A 192 -9.26 -13.26 5.97
CA VAL A 192 -9.93 -13.83 7.15
C VAL A 192 -8.98 -13.66 8.32
N SER A 193 -9.35 -12.81 9.28
CA SER A 193 -8.67 -12.66 10.56
C SER A 193 -8.94 -13.86 11.46
#